data_aeaa9a2e193c663a5f0ffd6b2b0b95e1
#
_entry.id   aeaa9a2e193c663a5f0ffd6b2b0b95e1
#
_cell.length_a   1.000
_cell.length_b   1.000
_cell.length_c   1.000
_cell.angle_alpha   90.00
_cell.angle_beta   90.00
_cell.angle_gamma   90.00
#
_symmetry.space_group_name_H-M   'P 1'
#
loop_
_entity.id
_entity.type
_entity.pdbx_description
1 polymer ?
#
loop_
_entity_poly.entity_id
_entity_poly.type
_entity_poly.pdbx_seq_one_letter_code
_entity_poly.pdbx_strand_id
1 'polypeptide(L)'
;MKQLSSRYVGMTLSDAIMRSEDLIPKFMGILEDVAELCEIQEEVAQLREEVDKLEMEDEEGYRAYYKDSEQASWILNEGIWDLMDSIAPEFCYFGAHEGDGTCYGFWTSDEALGEYIILELETINTDDLLIDYDHIKSVCELILETLDTHNR
;
A
#
# COMPACT_ATOMS: atom_id res chain seq x y z
N MET A 1 -0.07 14.02 5.50
CA MET A 1 -0.03 12.57 5.22
C MET A 1 1.43 12.16 5.02
N LYS A 2 1.84 11.08 5.64
CA LYS A 2 3.20 10.53 5.54
C LYS A 2 3.15 9.09 5.04
N GLN A 3 4.16 8.69 4.28
CA GLN A 3 4.33 7.33 3.83
C GLN A 3 4.87 6.43 4.94
N LEU A 4 4.55 5.16 4.87
CA LEU A 4 5.11 4.12 5.72
C LEU A 4 6.61 3.94 5.43
N SER A 5 7.37 3.48 6.42
CA SER A 5 8.79 3.20 6.24
C SER A 5 9.01 1.93 5.41
N SER A 6 10.22 1.78 4.85
CA SER A 6 10.63 0.63 4.04
C SER A 6 10.46 -0.73 4.72
N ARG A 7 10.36 -0.78 6.05
CA ARG A 7 10.11 -2.05 6.79
C ARG A 7 8.79 -2.75 6.42
N TYR A 8 7.84 -2.02 5.81
CA TYR A 8 6.57 -2.58 5.36
C TYR A 8 6.63 -3.17 3.95
N VAL A 9 7.72 -2.94 3.22
CA VAL A 9 7.93 -3.47 1.86
C VAL A 9 8.04 -5.00 1.89
N GLY A 10 7.30 -5.67 1.01
CA GLY A 10 7.27 -7.13 0.92
C GLY A 10 6.54 -7.83 2.06
N MET A 11 5.90 -7.07 2.96
CA MET A 11 5.10 -7.64 4.04
C MET A 11 3.73 -8.07 3.53
N THR A 12 3.39 -9.33 3.68
CA THR A 12 2.05 -9.85 3.42
C THR A 12 1.08 -9.36 4.50
N LEU A 13 0.11 -8.56 4.11
CA LEU A 13 -0.95 -8.04 4.99
C LEU A 13 -2.19 -8.94 4.99
N SER A 14 -2.49 -9.57 3.86
CA SER A 14 -3.55 -10.56 3.73
C SER A 14 -3.17 -11.60 2.68
N ASP A 15 -3.52 -12.85 2.92
CA ASP A 15 -3.25 -13.98 2.05
C ASP A 15 -4.49 -14.88 1.93
N ALA A 16 -4.74 -15.40 0.72
CA ALA A 16 -5.83 -16.31 0.40
C ALA A 16 -7.24 -15.82 0.78
N ILE A 17 -7.44 -14.52 0.99
CA ILE A 17 -8.71 -13.89 1.36
C ILE A 17 -9.07 -12.90 0.26
N MET A 18 -10.31 -13.01 -0.29
CA MET A 18 -10.79 -12.13 -1.36
C MET A 18 -12.18 -11.53 -1.08
N ARG A 19 -12.84 -11.92 0.01
CA ARG A 19 -14.18 -11.43 0.35
C ARG A 19 -14.11 -10.07 1.02
N SER A 20 -14.97 -9.14 0.61
CA SER A 20 -15.07 -7.81 1.21
C SER A 20 -15.33 -7.87 2.72
N GLU A 21 -16.13 -8.84 3.17
CA GLU A 21 -16.48 -9.06 4.58
C GLU A 21 -15.27 -9.43 5.45
N ASP A 22 -14.24 -9.98 4.85
CA ASP A 22 -13.01 -10.37 5.54
C ASP A 22 -11.91 -9.30 5.36
N LEU A 23 -11.84 -8.67 4.16
CA LEU A 23 -10.82 -7.69 3.81
C LEU A 23 -11.07 -6.31 4.45
N ILE A 24 -12.32 -5.83 4.45
CA ILE A 24 -12.66 -4.51 5.00
C ILE A 24 -12.24 -4.39 6.47
N PRO A 25 -12.66 -5.28 7.39
CA PRO A 25 -12.25 -5.15 8.78
C PRO A 25 -10.75 -5.31 8.98
N LYS A 26 -10.09 -6.14 8.16
CA LYS A 26 -8.67 -6.37 8.23
C LYS A 26 -7.85 -5.14 7.82
N PHE A 27 -8.15 -4.55 6.68
CA PHE A 27 -7.45 -3.37 6.20
C PHE A 27 -7.80 -2.12 7.00
N MET A 28 -9.04 -1.98 7.47
CA MET A 28 -9.40 -0.93 8.42
C MET A 28 -8.59 -1.01 9.70
N GLY A 29 -8.39 -2.19 10.27
CA GLY A 29 -7.54 -2.38 11.44
C GLY A 29 -6.09 -1.93 11.20
N ILE A 30 -5.53 -2.22 10.02
CA ILE A 30 -4.19 -1.77 9.65
C ILE A 30 -4.13 -0.25 9.53
N LEU A 31 -5.12 0.38 8.86
CA LEU A 31 -5.20 1.83 8.72
C LEU A 31 -5.31 2.52 10.09
N GLU A 32 -6.09 1.98 11.01
CA GLU A 32 -6.22 2.48 12.37
C GLU A 32 -4.89 2.40 13.15
N ASP A 33 -4.17 1.31 13.01
CA ASP A 33 -2.87 1.10 13.67
C ASP A 33 -1.80 2.09 13.18
N VAL A 34 -1.85 2.51 11.91
CA VAL A 34 -0.88 3.44 11.33
C VAL A 34 -1.38 4.87 11.19
N ALA A 35 -2.63 5.16 11.56
CA ALA A 35 -3.28 6.45 11.34
C ALA A 35 -2.49 7.62 11.92
N GLU A 36 -2.01 7.50 13.16
CA GLU A 36 -1.22 8.54 13.82
C GLU A 36 0.16 8.69 13.16
N LEU A 37 0.81 7.57 12.80
CA LEU A 37 2.12 7.56 12.18
C LEU A 37 2.09 8.23 10.80
N CYS A 38 1.04 7.96 10.02
CA CYS A 38 0.88 8.47 8.66
C CYS A 38 0.11 9.80 8.58
N GLU A 39 -0.37 10.34 9.71
CA GLU A 39 -1.15 11.59 9.77
C GLU A 39 -2.43 11.53 8.92
N ILE A 40 -3.18 10.42 9.04
CA ILE A 40 -4.42 10.12 8.30
C ILE A 40 -5.63 9.84 9.20
N GLN A 41 -5.61 10.34 10.43
CA GLN A 41 -6.65 10.04 11.43
C GLN A 41 -8.05 10.47 10.98
N GLU A 42 -8.14 11.61 10.28
CA GLU A 42 -9.43 12.15 9.81
C GLU A 42 -10.01 11.27 8.68
N GLU A 43 -9.18 10.86 7.73
CA GLU A 43 -9.56 9.99 6.62
C GLU A 43 -9.99 8.60 7.13
N VAL A 44 -9.24 8.04 8.07
CA VAL A 44 -9.57 6.76 8.70
C VAL A 44 -10.90 6.85 9.49
N ALA A 45 -11.13 7.94 10.21
CA ALA A 45 -12.38 8.15 10.92
C ALA A 45 -13.59 8.24 9.97
N GLN A 46 -13.45 8.95 8.84
CA GLN A 46 -14.50 9.03 7.83
C GLN A 46 -14.79 7.66 7.20
N LEU A 47 -13.76 6.89 6.85
CA LEU A 47 -13.93 5.53 6.33
C LEU A 47 -14.60 4.62 7.37
N ARG A 48 -14.24 4.74 8.64
CA ARG A 48 -14.88 3.97 9.72
C ARG A 48 -16.37 4.26 9.81
N GLU A 49 -16.79 5.51 9.69
CA GLU A 49 -18.20 5.88 9.66
C GLU A 49 -18.96 5.26 8.47
N GLU A 50 -18.32 5.15 7.31
CA GLU A 50 -18.91 4.49 6.14
C GLU A 50 -19.00 2.96 6.33
N VAL A 51 -17.97 2.34 6.88
CA VAL A 51 -17.95 0.91 7.21
C VAL A 51 -19.02 0.56 8.25
N ASP A 52 -19.19 1.41 9.27
CA ASP A 52 -20.17 1.19 10.35
C ASP A 52 -21.64 1.29 9.88
N LYS A 53 -21.89 1.91 8.72
CA LYS A 53 -23.21 1.94 8.07
C LYS A 53 -23.52 0.66 7.29
N LEU A 54 -22.53 -0.18 7.00
CA LEU A 54 -22.74 -1.44 6.29
C LEU A 54 -23.48 -2.45 7.17
N GLU A 55 -24.65 -2.88 6.72
CA GLU A 55 -25.42 -3.93 7.38
C GLU A 55 -24.97 -5.31 6.91
N MET A 56 -24.77 -6.21 7.87
CA MET A 56 -24.48 -7.62 7.60
C MET A 56 -25.78 -8.43 7.63
N GLU A 57 -25.88 -9.44 6.80
CA GLU A 57 -26.92 -10.44 6.83
C GLU A 57 -26.31 -11.83 7.00
N ASP A 58 -26.91 -12.61 7.90
CA ASP A 58 -26.51 -13.98 8.17
C ASP A 58 -27.62 -14.91 7.70
N GLU A 59 -27.37 -15.67 6.65
CA GLU A 59 -28.29 -16.72 6.17
C GLU A 59 -27.91 -18.05 6.82
N GLU A 60 -28.88 -18.73 7.37
CA GLU A 60 -28.71 -20.01 8.06
C GLU A 60 -28.00 -21.04 7.16
N GLY A 61 -26.75 -21.37 7.52
CA GLY A 61 -25.89 -22.31 6.80
C GLY A 61 -24.92 -21.67 5.79
N TYR A 62 -24.91 -20.34 5.67
CA TYR A 62 -23.96 -19.57 4.85
C TYR A 62 -23.15 -18.61 5.71
N ARG A 63 -22.00 -18.14 5.18
CA ARG A 63 -21.23 -17.09 5.85
C ARG A 63 -21.97 -15.76 5.71
N ALA A 64 -21.90 -14.94 6.76
CA ALA A 64 -22.42 -13.58 6.73
C ALA A 64 -21.86 -12.76 5.54
N TYR A 65 -22.69 -11.90 4.97
CA TYR A 65 -22.35 -11.04 3.84
C TYR A 65 -22.92 -9.64 4.02
N TYR A 66 -22.33 -8.64 3.34
CA TYR A 66 -22.90 -7.31 3.33
C TYR A 66 -24.17 -7.26 2.47
N LYS A 67 -25.24 -6.71 3.02
CA LYS A 67 -26.52 -6.52 2.29
C LYS A 67 -26.33 -5.63 1.06
N ASP A 68 -25.57 -4.56 1.21
CA ASP A 68 -25.19 -3.68 0.12
C ASP A 68 -23.77 -4.02 -0.35
N SER A 69 -23.68 -4.98 -1.26
CA SER A 69 -22.40 -5.42 -1.83
C SER A 69 -21.74 -4.37 -2.73
N GLU A 70 -22.52 -3.48 -3.36
CA GLU A 70 -21.97 -2.38 -4.18
C GLU A 70 -21.31 -1.35 -3.29
N GLN A 71 -21.96 -0.95 -2.19
CA GLN A 71 -21.38 -0.01 -1.23
C GLN A 71 -20.15 -0.60 -0.55
N ALA A 72 -20.18 -1.88 -0.15
CA ALA A 72 -19.03 -2.57 0.43
C ALA A 72 -17.86 -2.63 -0.56
N SER A 73 -18.13 -2.95 -1.82
CA SER A 73 -17.12 -2.97 -2.88
C SER A 73 -16.52 -1.59 -3.14
N TRP A 74 -17.34 -0.53 -3.13
CA TRP A 74 -16.87 0.84 -3.29
C TRP A 74 -15.97 1.26 -2.12
N ILE A 75 -16.39 1.01 -0.87
CA ILE A 75 -15.58 1.30 0.32
C ILE A 75 -14.24 0.59 0.26
N LEU A 76 -14.22 -0.69 -0.16
CA LEU A 76 -12.98 -1.45 -0.25
C LEU A 76 -12.05 -0.90 -1.34
N ASN A 77 -12.56 -0.71 -2.56
CA ASN A 77 -11.73 -0.44 -3.73
C ASN A 77 -11.37 1.04 -3.89
N GLU A 78 -12.28 1.96 -3.52
CA GLU A 78 -12.05 3.41 -3.67
C GLU A 78 -11.64 4.07 -2.35
N GLY A 79 -12.22 3.64 -1.22
CA GLY A 79 -11.90 4.22 0.08
C GLY A 79 -10.65 3.64 0.71
N ILE A 80 -10.72 2.37 1.07
CA ILE A 80 -9.63 1.68 1.79
C ILE A 80 -8.40 1.53 0.90
N TRP A 81 -8.59 1.09 -0.35
CA TRP A 81 -7.50 0.85 -1.28
C TRP A 81 -6.70 2.11 -1.59
N ASP A 82 -7.38 3.19 -1.95
CA ASP A 82 -6.74 4.47 -2.25
C ASP A 82 -5.98 5.02 -1.05
N LEU A 83 -6.55 4.89 0.16
CA LEU A 83 -5.87 5.34 1.38
C LEU A 83 -4.64 4.48 1.70
N MET A 84 -4.73 3.16 1.57
CA MET A 84 -3.60 2.24 1.74
C MET A 84 -2.49 2.52 0.71
N ASP A 85 -2.84 2.77 -0.54
CA ASP A 85 -1.88 3.10 -1.59
C ASP A 85 -1.20 4.46 -1.33
N SER A 86 -1.95 5.44 -0.85
CA SER A 86 -1.42 6.77 -0.52
C SER A 86 -0.37 6.79 0.60
N ILE A 87 -0.43 5.82 1.50
CA ILE A 87 0.56 5.64 2.58
C ILE A 87 1.62 4.58 2.28
N ALA A 88 1.58 3.98 1.09
CA ALA A 88 2.57 2.99 0.68
C ALA A 88 4.00 3.54 0.84
N PRO A 89 4.98 2.71 1.22
CA PRO A 89 6.37 3.12 1.22
C PRO A 89 6.80 3.67 -0.13
N GLU A 90 7.82 4.51 -0.12
CA GLU A 90 8.37 5.11 -1.35
C GLU A 90 8.69 4.03 -2.39
N PHE A 91 8.34 4.29 -3.65
CA PHE A 91 8.43 3.36 -4.80
C PHE A 91 7.62 2.06 -4.67
N CYS A 92 6.65 2.04 -3.76
CA CYS A 92 5.77 0.89 -3.58
C CYS A 92 4.31 1.26 -3.91
N TYR A 93 3.54 0.23 -4.20
CA TYR A 93 2.08 0.29 -4.31
C TYR A 93 1.45 -0.66 -3.30
N PHE A 94 0.22 -0.38 -2.90
CA PHE A 94 -0.62 -1.33 -2.19
C PHE A 94 -1.43 -2.16 -3.18
N GLY A 95 -1.38 -3.48 -3.04
CA GLY A 95 -2.15 -4.33 -3.95
C GLY A 95 -1.82 -5.82 -3.83
N ALA A 96 -2.28 -6.56 -4.82
CA ALA A 96 -1.95 -7.97 -4.96
C ALA A 96 -0.50 -8.12 -5.45
N HIS A 97 0.18 -9.15 -4.95
CA HIS A 97 1.50 -9.52 -5.45
C HIS A 97 1.41 -10.00 -6.90
N GLU A 98 2.36 -9.61 -7.75
CA GLU A 98 2.35 -9.98 -9.19
C GLU A 98 2.32 -11.49 -9.43
N GLY A 99 2.96 -12.27 -8.57
CA GLY A 99 3.00 -13.74 -8.66
C GLY A 99 1.85 -14.45 -7.94
N ASP A 100 1.07 -13.74 -7.11
CA ASP A 100 -0.05 -14.29 -6.35
C ASP A 100 -1.15 -13.24 -6.13
N GLY A 101 -2.19 -13.28 -6.94
CA GLY A 101 -3.31 -12.33 -6.89
C GLY A 101 -4.15 -12.37 -5.61
N THR A 102 -3.89 -13.28 -4.69
CA THR A 102 -4.58 -13.39 -3.38
C THR A 102 -3.73 -12.86 -2.22
N CYS A 103 -2.47 -12.55 -2.47
CA CYS A 103 -1.52 -12.04 -1.49
C CYS A 103 -1.46 -10.51 -1.56
N TYR A 104 -2.05 -9.83 -0.59
CA TYR A 104 -2.08 -8.36 -0.51
C TYR A 104 -1.01 -7.81 0.41
N GLY A 105 -0.37 -6.73 -0.03
CA GLY A 105 0.70 -6.08 0.72
C GLY A 105 1.21 -4.81 0.04
N PHE A 106 2.37 -4.33 0.49
CA PHE A 106 3.09 -3.23 -0.16
C PHE A 106 4.24 -3.82 -0.99
N TRP A 107 4.15 -3.67 -2.29
CA TRP A 107 5.08 -4.24 -3.25
C TRP A 107 5.82 -3.16 -4.00
N THR A 108 7.08 -3.40 -4.35
CA THR A 108 7.88 -2.46 -5.15
C THR A 108 7.27 -2.26 -6.54
N SER A 109 7.26 -1.01 -6.99
CA SER A 109 6.91 -0.64 -8.35
C SER A 109 8.19 -0.45 -9.17
N ASP A 110 8.46 -1.37 -10.09
CA ASP A 110 9.61 -1.27 -10.99
C ASP A 110 9.54 -0.01 -11.87
N GLU A 111 8.32 0.42 -12.24
CA GLU A 111 8.08 1.63 -13.02
C GLU A 111 8.48 2.88 -12.23
N ALA A 112 7.96 3.03 -11.00
CA ALA A 112 8.28 4.19 -10.14
C ALA A 112 9.76 4.24 -9.77
N LEU A 113 10.39 3.10 -9.51
CA LEU A 113 11.82 3.02 -9.25
C LEU A 113 12.64 3.36 -10.50
N GLY A 114 12.21 2.88 -11.68
CA GLY A 114 12.86 3.19 -12.96
C GLY A 114 12.81 4.68 -13.28
N GLU A 115 11.67 5.34 -13.11
CA GLU A 115 11.51 6.78 -13.31
C GLU A 115 12.42 7.58 -12.36
N TYR A 116 12.48 7.19 -11.08
CA TYR A 116 13.35 7.82 -10.10
C TYR A 116 14.83 7.71 -10.50
N ILE A 117 15.30 6.51 -10.89
CA ILE A 117 16.68 6.29 -11.33
C ILE A 117 17.02 7.14 -12.55
N ILE A 118 16.12 7.23 -13.53
CA ILE A 118 16.31 8.05 -14.73
C ILE A 118 16.45 9.54 -14.34
N LEU A 119 15.56 10.05 -13.48
CA LEU A 119 15.57 11.42 -13.02
C LEU A 119 16.89 11.76 -12.29
N GLU A 120 17.34 10.88 -11.40
CA GLU A 120 18.60 11.07 -10.68
C GLU A 120 19.81 11.04 -11.62
N LEU A 121 19.84 10.13 -12.59
CA LEU A 121 20.90 10.06 -13.60
C LEU A 121 20.90 11.29 -14.51
N GLU A 122 19.75 11.85 -14.88
CA GLU A 122 19.66 13.10 -15.64
C GLU A 122 20.19 14.28 -14.83
N THR A 123 19.93 14.33 -13.53
CA THR A 123 20.42 15.36 -12.62
C THR A 123 21.96 15.32 -12.49
N ILE A 124 22.55 14.13 -12.50
CA ILE A 124 24.02 13.94 -12.47
C ILE A 124 24.67 14.37 -13.79
N ASN A 125 23.97 14.30 -14.91
CA ASN A 125 24.52 14.56 -16.25
C ASN A 125 24.48 16.05 -16.66
N THR A 126 23.90 16.95 -15.89
CA THR A 126 23.83 18.39 -16.17
C THR A 126 25.03 19.14 -15.55
N ASP A 127 26.05 19.37 -16.36
CA ASP A 127 27.07 20.47 -16.33
C ASP A 127 27.93 20.70 -15.08
N ASP A 128 27.87 19.96 -14.01
CA ASP A 128 28.84 20.06 -12.92
C ASP A 128 29.62 18.77 -12.71
N LEU A 129 30.88 18.79 -13.06
CA LEU A 129 31.90 17.73 -12.91
C LEU A 129 32.25 17.40 -11.45
N LEU A 130 31.41 17.80 -10.49
CA LEU A 130 31.46 17.31 -9.11
C LEU A 130 30.42 16.22 -8.97
N ILE A 131 30.78 15.02 -9.38
CA ILE A 131 30.05 13.80 -9.04
C ILE A 131 29.98 13.78 -7.52
N ASP A 132 28.79 14.05 -6.98
CA ASP A 132 28.55 13.87 -5.56
C ASP A 132 28.51 12.34 -5.27
N TYR A 133 29.67 11.84 -4.88
CA TYR A 133 29.86 10.42 -4.58
C TYR A 133 28.90 9.93 -3.50
N ASP A 134 28.57 10.80 -2.53
CA ASP A 134 27.65 10.45 -1.45
C ASP A 134 26.21 10.30 -1.97
N HIS A 135 25.82 11.12 -2.96
CA HIS A 135 24.53 11.02 -3.61
C HIS A 135 24.40 9.73 -4.45
N ILE A 136 25.40 9.43 -5.28
CA ILE A 136 25.43 8.17 -6.05
C ILE A 136 25.39 6.96 -5.12
N LYS A 137 26.12 7.01 -4.02
CA LYS A 137 26.12 5.93 -3.04
C LYS A 137 24.73 5.72 -2.42
N SER A 138 24.03 6.81 -2.06
CA SER A 138 22.66 6.73 -1.53
C SER A 138 21.68 6.12 -2.51
N VAL A 139 21.77 6.51 -3.80
CA VAL A 139 20.93 5.91 -4.88
C VAL A 139 21.23 4.43 -5.05
N CYS A 140 22.52 4.04 -5.06
CA CYS A 140 22.90 2.62 -5.16
C CYS A 140 22.42 1.81 -3.94
N GLU A 141 22.51 2.36 -2.73
CA GLU A 141 22.03 1.71 -1.51
C GLU A 141 20.52 1.50 -1.57
N LEU A 142 19.75 2.51 -2.01
CA LEU A 142 18.30 2.41 -2.19
C LEU A 142 17.92 1.33 -3.22
N ILE A 143 18.63 1.29 -4.36
CA ILE A 143 18.43 0.26 -5.39
C ILE A 143 18.70 -1.14 -4.82
N LEU A 144 19.78 -1.31 -4.08
CA LEU A 144 20.16 -2.59 -3.49
C LEU A 144 19.15 -3.05 -2.42
N GLU A 145 18.68 -2.13 -1.57
CA GLU A 145 17.64 -2.43 -0.58
C GLU A 145 16.33 -2.86 -1.26
N THR A 146 15.96 -2.18 -2.34
CA THR A 146 14.74 -2.48 -3.10
C THR A 146 14.84 -3.84 -3.79
N LEU A 147 15.98 -4.15 -4.42
CA LEU A 147 16.21 -5.46 -5.04
C LEU A 147 16.27 -6.60 -4.01
N ASP A 148 16.81 -6.37 -2.82
CA ASP A 148 16.86 -7.37 -1.75
C ASP A 148 15.46 -7.70 -1.19
N THR A 149 14.56 -6.70 -1.15
CA THR A 149 13.17 -6.91 -0.75
C THR A 149 12.36 -7.64 -1.82
N HIS A 150 12.68 -7.46 -3.09
CA HIS A 150 12.02 -8.13 -4.21
C HIS A 150 12.41 -9.62 -4.35
N ASN A 151 13.59 -10.01 -3.85
CA ASN A 151 14.10 -11.39 -3.88
C ASN A 151 13.74 -12.24 -2.64
N ARG A 152 12.97 -11.71 -1.71
CA ARG A 152 12.49 -12.42 -0.53
C ARG A 152 11.04 -12.85 -0.66
#